data_a814f12418bf888618bced1e65f173b2
#
_entry.id   a814f12418bf888618bced1e65f173b2
#
_cell.length_a   1.000
_cell.length_b   1.000
_cell.length_c   1.000
_cell.angle_alpha   90.00
_cell.angle_beta   90.00
_cell.angle_gamma   90.00
#
_symmetry.space_group_name_H-M   'P 1'
#
loop_
_entity.id
_entity.type
_entity.pdbx_description
1 polymer ?
#
loop_
_entity_poly.entity_id
_entity_poly.type
_entity_poly.pdbx_seq_one_letter_code
_entity_poly.pdbx_strand_id
1 'polypeptide(L)'
;MMPKVISLRPLKDFYDLDVYPSKDITVMELGASSTLLKQEILQSDGIILPAVGSKLDSSLFEGSKIKLIQVTGAGFDRLNVAELSALGIPVANIPGGSASAVSEYVVSVALSLLRNLNYCTKSII
;
A
#
# COMPACT_ATOMS: atom_id res chain seq x y z
N MET A 1 -3.50 26.36 4.52
CA MET A 1 -3.03 25.22 5.37
C MET A 1 -2.55 24.14 4.43
N MET A 2 -1.35 23.60 4.66
CA MET A 2 -0.80 22.50 3.84
C MET A 2 -1.60 21.22 4.05
N PRO A 3 -1.99 20.51 2.99
CA PRO A 3 -2.65 19.21 3.12
C PRO A 3 -1.78 18.23 3.90
N LYS A 4 -2.42 17.46 4.79
CA LYS A 4 -1.75 16.43 5.59
C LYS A 4 -2.12 15.04 5.09
N VAL A 5 -1.13 14.23 4.84
CA VAL A 5 -1.30 12.84 4.37
C VAL A 5 -0.63 11.89 5.36
N ILE A 6 -1.31 10.81 5.71
CA ILE A 6 -0.73 9.73 6.50
C ILE A 6 -0.21 8.66 5.53
N SER A 7 1.00 8.16 5.75
CA SER A 7 1.49 6.96 5.10
C SER A 7 1.56 5.81 6.09
N LEU A 8 0.78 4.76 5.84
CA LEU A 8 0.90 3.46 6.53
C LEU A 8 1.93 2.55 5.85
N ARG A 9 2.56 3.04 4.79
CA ARG A 9 3.72 2.43 4.17
C ARG A 9 4.97 3.19 4.62
N PRO A 10 6.09 2.49 4.92
CA PRO A 10 7.33 3.16 5.28
C PRO A 10 7.75 4.19 4.22
N LEU A 11 8.06 5.40 4.63
CA LEU A 11 8.51 6.45 3.70
C LEU A 11 9.84 6.10 3.06
N LYS A 12 10.64 5.29 3.73
CA LYS A 12 11.89 4.75 3.20
C LYS A 12 11.68 4.04 1.86
N ASP A 13 10.55 3.30 1.67
CA ASP A 13 10.25 2.60 0.43
C ASP A 13 10.15 3.55 -0.78
N PHE A 14 9.74 4.80 -0.55
CA PHE A 14 9.66 5.84 -1.57
C PHE A 14 11.01 6.50 -1.77
N TYR A 15 11.73 6.79 -0.68
CA TYR A 15 13.04 7.45 -0.74
C TYR A 15 14.10 6.58 -1.42
N ASP A 16 14.04 5.27 -1.24
CA ASP A 16 14.92 4.31 -1.93
C ASP A 16 14.71 4.31 -3.46
N LEU A 17 13.61 4.89 -3.94
CA LEU A 17 13.26 5.08 -5.35
C LEU A 17 13.38 6.55 -5.81
N ASP A 18 14.03 7.40 -5.02
CA ASP A 18 14.14 8.85 -5.27
C ASP A 18 12.78 9.56 -5.39
N VAL A 19 11.74 9.03 -4.73
CA VAL A 19 10.41 9.63 -4.70
C VAL A 19 10.22 10.38 -3.38
N TYR A 20 10.02 11.68 -3.47
CA TYR A 20 9.86 12.57 -2.32
C TYR A 20 8.52 13.30 -2.39
N PRO A 21 7.88 13.61 -1.25
CA PRO A 21 6.66 14.40 -1.25
C PRO A 21 6.94 15.84 -1.75
N SER A 22 5.94 16.43 -2.39
CA SER A 22 5.99 17.86 -2.70
C SER A 22 6.14 18.69 -1.44
N LYS A 23 6.80 19.86 -1.56
CA LYS A 23 6.94 20.83 -0.47
C LYS A 23 5.60 21.39 0.03
N ASP A 24 4.55 21.25 -0.78
CA ASP A 24 3.20 21.74 -0.48
C ASP A 24 2.33 20.72 0.28
N ILE A 25 2.88 19.56 0.63
CA ILE A 25 2.18 18.49 1.32
C ILE A 25 3.01 18.03 2.52
N THR A 26 2.35 17.88 3.67
CA THR A 26 2.96 17.24 4.84
C THR A 26 2.62 15.74 4.82
N VAL A 27 3.64 14.89 4.81
CA VAL A 27 3.44 13.43 4.91
C VAL A 27 3.98 12.94 6.23
N MET A 28 3.15 12.19 6.97
CA MET A 28 3.51 11.57 8.24
C MET A 28 3.44 10.05 8.13
N GLU A 29 4.54 9.38 8.46
CA GLU A 29 4.54 7.92 8.57
C GLU A 29 3.88 7.50 9.88
N LEU A 30 3.02 6.48 9.82
CA LEU A 30 2.34 5.91 10.97
C LEU A 30 2.13 4.40 10.79
N GLY A 31 2.32 3.62 11.86
CA GLY A 31 2.00 2.19 11.84
C GLY A 31 0.49 1.94 11.85
N ALA A 32 0.02 0.93 11.12
CA ALA A 32 -1.40 0.56 11.09
C ALA A 32 -1.95 0.11 12.46
N SER A 33 -1.08 -0.31 13.38
CA SER A 33 -1.43 -0.70 14.75
C SER A 33 -1.25 0.44 15.76
N SER A 34 -0.94 1.65 15.31
CA SER A 34 -0.75 2.79 16.20
C SER A 34 -2.05 3.17 16.90
N THR A 35 -1.97 3.43 18.20
CA THR A 35 -3.10 3.95 18.99
C THR A 35 -3.53 5.34 18.56
N LEU A 36 -2.65 6.08 17.87
CA LEU A 36 -2.91 7.42 17.35
C LEU A 36 -3.62 7.39 15.99
N LEU A 37 -3.75 6.22 15.35
CA LEU A 37 -4.22 6.12 13.96
C LEU A 37 -5.56 6.81 13.74
N LYS A 38 -6.56 6.56 14.60
CA LYS A 38 -7.88 7.18 14.47
C LYS A 38 -7.81 8.70 14.62
N GLN A 39 -7.06 9.19 15.61
CA GLN A 39 -6.89 10.63 15.83
C GLN A 39 -6.23 11.31 14.63
N GLU A 40 -5.21 10.69 14.06
CA GLU A 40 -4.49 11.23 12.93
C GLU A 40 -5.32 11.20 11.64
N ILE A 41 -6.13 10.13 11.42
CA ILE A 41 -7.08 10.06 10.31
C ILE A 41 -8.07 11.24 10.34
N LEU A 42 -8.61 11.56 11.50
CA LEU A 42 -9.57 12.68 11.65
C LEU A 42 -8.97 14.04 11.29
N GLN A 43 -7.64 14.20 11.38
CA GLN A 43 -6.93 15.45 11.12
C GLN A 43 -6.27 15.50 9.74
N SER A 44 -6.38 14.44 8.95
CA SER A 44 -5.66 14.31 7.67
C SER A 44 -6.57 14.44 6.47
N ASP A 45 -5.99 14.87 5.33
CA ASP A 45 -6.69 15.05 4.06
C ASP A 45 -6.59 13.82 3.15
N GLY A 46 -5.62 12.95 3.40
CA GLY A 46 -5.42 11.72 2.62
C GLY A 46 -4.66 10.66 3.38
N ILE A 47 -4.73 9.43 2.89
CA ILE A 47 -3.99 8.29 3.43
C ILE A 47 -3.41 7.43 2.32
N ILE A 48 -2.17 7.01 2.49
CA ILE A 48 -1.45 6.07 1.62
C ILE A 48 -1.26 4.77 2.41
N LEU A 49 -1.60 3.64 1.80
CA LEU A 49 -1.43 2.35 2.46
C LEU A 49 -1.00 1.23 1.50
N PRO A 50 -0.26 0.23 1.98
CA PRO A 50 0.08 -0.93 1.16
C PRO A 50 -1.16 -1.81 0.93
N ALA A 51 -1.18 -2.55 -0.18
CA ALA A 51 -2.25 -3.49 -0.50
C ALA A 51 -2.37 -4.64 0.52
N VAL A 52 -1.26 -4.98 1.17
CA VAL A 52 -1.18 -6.06 2.17
C VAL A 52 -1.16 -5.53 3.59
N GLY A 53 -1.63 -6.33 4.54
CA GLY A 53 -1.66 -6.02 5.97
C GLY A 53 -3.01 -6.32 6.61
N SER A 54 -3.19 -5.96 7.87
CA SER A 54 -4.45 -6.13 8.59
C SER A 54 -5.58 -5.30 7.96
N LYS A 55 -6.81 -5.78 8.07
CA LYS A 55 -8.00 -5.01 7.66
C LYS A 55 -8.09 -3.73 8.49
N LEU A 56 -8.53 -2.67 7.83
CA LEU A 56 -8.86 -1.40 8.47
C LEU A 56 -10.38 -1.28 8.55
N ASP A 57 -10.88 -1.08 9.74
CA ASP A 57 -12.31 -0.90 9.98
C ASP A 57 -12.76 0.47 9.46
N SER A 58 -13.88 0.51 8.74
CA SER A 58 -14.41 1.75 8.17
C SER A 58 -14.79 2.78 9.22
N SER A 59 -15.08 2.35 10.45
CA SER A 59 -15.35 3.24 11.59
C SER A 59 -14.17 4.15 11.96
N LEU A 60 -12.95 3.80 11.54
CA LEU A 60 -11.78 4.67 11.69
C LEU A 60 -11.92 5.98 10.91
N PHE A 61 -12.69 5.95 9.83
CA PHE A 61 -12.84 7.07 8.89
C PHE A 61 -14.10 7.89 9.13
N GLU A 62 -14.99 7.46 10.03
CA GLU A 62 -16.19 8.21 10.39
C GLU A 62 -15.83 9.59 10.95
N GLY A 63 -16.46 10.63 10.41
CA GLY A 63 -16.20 12.01 10.77
C GLY A 63 -14.85 12.57 10.32
N SER A 64 -14.08 11.80 9.53
CA SER A 64 -12.83 12.30 8.96
C SER A 64 -13.07 13.25 7.79
N LYS A 65 -12.03 14.03 7.46
CA LYS A 65 -12.01 14.91 6.28
C LYS A 65 -11.16 14.29 5.14
N ILE A 66 -10.89 12.99 5.20
CA ILE A 66 -10.13 12.29 4.17
C ILE A 66 -10.81 12.46 2.81
N LYS A 67 -10.04 12.91 1.83
CA LYS A 67 -10.49 13.14 0.45
C LYS A 67 -10.10 12.01 -0.50
N LEU A 68 -9.11 11.22 -0.11
CA LEU A 68 -8.60 10.11 -0.93
C LEU A 68 -7.88 9.08 -0.06
N ILE A 69 -8.17 7.82 -0.33
CA ILE A 69 -7.36 6.69 0.13
C ILE A 69 -6.61 6.13 -1.08
N GLN A 70 -5.28 6.19 -1.07
CA GLN A 70 -4.43 5.62 -2.11
C GLN A 70 -3.82 4.30 -1.64
N VAL A 71 -4.18 3.21 -2.31
CA VAL A 71 -3.53 1.91 -2.13
C VAL A 71 -2.34 1.80 -3.08
N THR A 72 -1.15 1.45 -2.57
CA THR A 72 0.09 1.35 -3.37
C THR A 72 0.28 -0.02 -4.03
N GLY A 73 -0.81 -0.69 -4.37
CA GLY A 73 -0.84 -1.98 -5.05
C GLY A 73 -2.18 -2.23 -5.71
N ALA A 74 -2.36 -3.40 -6.31
CA ALA A 74 -3.59 -3.76 -7.01
C ALA A 74 -4.72 -4.17 -6.06
N GLY A 75 -4.41 -4.93 -5.00
CA GLY A 75 -5.39 -5.43 -4.04
C GLY A 75 -5.85 -4.36 -3.06
N PHE A 76 -7.11 -4.38 -2.70
CA PHE A 76 -7.71 -3.48 -1.70
C PHE A 76 -8.59 -4.24 -0.67
N ASP A 77 -8.33 -5.53 -0.49
CA ASP A 77 -9.09 -6.42 0.41
C ASP A 77 -9.03 -6.00 1.89
N ARG A 78 -8.13 -5.09 2.22
CA ARG A 78 -8.00 -4.50 3.56
C ARG A 78 -9.09 -3.48 3.87
N LEU A 79 -9.81 -3.02 2.85
CA LEU A 79 -10.78 -1.92 2.93
C LEU A 79 -12.16 -2.43 2.55
N ASN A 80 -13.18 -1.98 3.27
CA ASN A 80 -14.55 -2.09 2.81
C ASN A 80 -14.89 -0.87 1.94
N VAL A 81 -14.66 -1.01 0.63
CA VAL A 81 -14.84 0.09 -0.34
C VAL A 81 -16.30 0.57 -0.38
N ALA A 82 -17.27 -0.33 -0.17
CA ALA A 82 -18.68 0.04 -0.15
C ALA A 82 -19.02 0.98 1.02
N GLU A 83 -18.53 0.66 2.21
CA GLU A 83 -18.72 1.51 3.40
C GLU A 83 -17.97 2.85 3.27
N LEU A 84 -16.73 2.83 2.76
CA LEU A 84 -15.96 4.05 2.52
C LEU A 84 -16.64 4.96 1.48
N SER A 85 -17.22 4.35 0.42
CA SER A 85 -18.01 5.09 -0.56
C SER A 85 -19.24 5.73 0.05
N ALA A 86 -19.92 5.03 0.98
CA ALA A 86 -21.06 5.61 1.72
C ALA A 86 -20.64 6.79 2.62
N LEU A 87 -19.40 6.82 3.08
CA LEU A 87 -18.80 7.97 3.79
C LEU A 87 -18.30 9.08 2.84
N GLY A 88 -18.45 8.90 1.53
CA GLY A 88 -17.97 9.86 0.53
C GLY A 88 -16.45 9.84 0.31
N ILE A 89 -15.78 8.79 0.73
CA ILE A 89 -14.30 8.66 0.64
C ILE A 89 -13.93 7.76 -0.56
N PRO A 90 -13.35 8.32 -1.63
CA PRO A 90 -12.87 7.55 -2.76
C PRO A 90 -11.63 6.74 -2.42
N VAL A 91 -11.54 5.53 -3.00
CA VAL A 91 -10.37 4.65 -2.91
C VAL A 91 -9.77 4.48 -4.30
N ALA A 92 -8.48 4.76 -4.43
CA ALA A 92 -7.70 4.50 -5.63
C ALA A 92 -6.67 3.39 -5.37
N ASN A 93 -6.41 2.57 -6.39
CA ASN A 93 -5.39 1.51 -6.36
C ASN A 93 -4.51 1.58 -7.61
N ILE A 94 -3.56 0.65 -7.75
CA ILE A 94 -2.67 0.53 -8.92
C ILE A 94 -2.94 -0.81 -9.61
N PRO A 95 -3.97 -0.90 -10.47
CA PRO A 95 -4.30 -2.15 -11.14
C PRO A 95 -3.18 -2.56 -12.12
N GLY A 96 -2.76 -3.82 -12.06
CA GLY A 96 -1.79 -4.38 -12.99
C GLY A 96 -0.33 -3.92 -12.82
N GLY A 97 -0.01 -3.06 -11.86
CA GLY A 97 1.33 -2.48 -11.70
C GLY A 97 2.47 -3.49 -11.51
N SER A 98 2.19 -4.67 -10.98
CA SER A 98 3.16 -5.75 -10.80
C SER A 98 2.86 -7.00 -11.63
N ALA A 99 1.88 -6.98 -12.53
CA ALA A 99 1.38 -8.16 -13.21
C ALA A 99 2.47 -8.88 -14.04
N SER A 100 3.25 -8.14 -14.84
CA SER A 100 4.36 -8.70 -15.63
C SER A 100 5.42 -9.34 -14.73
N ALA A 101 5.90 -8.60 -13.73
CA ALA A 101 6.96 -9.09 -12.83
C ALA A 101 6.53 -10.35 -12.07
N VAL A 102 5.28 -10.39 -11.58
CA VAL A 102 4.73 -11.58 -10.90
C VAL A 102 4.60 -12.75 -11.86
N SER A 103 4.11 -12.52 -13.07
CA SER A 103 3.98 -13.58 -14.09
C SER A 103 5.32 -14.17 -14.48
N GLU A 104 6.31 -13.34 -14.74
CA GLU A 104 7.68 -13.76 -15.06
C GLU A 104 8.30 -14.55 -13.91
N TYR A 105 8.12 -14.09 -12.67
CA TYR A 105 8.59 -14.81 -11.49
C TYR A 105 7.97 -16.21 -11.38
N VAL A 106 6.65 -16.32 -11.53
CA VAL A 106 5.94 -17.62 -11.45
C VAL A 106 6.44 -18.59 -12.52
N VAL A 107 6.56 -18.12 -13.77
CA VAL A 107 7.09 -18.95 -14.87
C VAL A 107 8.54 -19.36 -14.59
N SER A 108 9.38 -18.42 -14.14
CA SER A 108 10.78 -18.71 -13.82
C SER A 108 10.92 -19.76 -12.71
N VAL A 109 10.15 -19.67 -11.64
CA VAL A 109 10.15 -20.64 -10.55
C VAL A 109 9.65 -21.99 -11.03
N ALA A 110 8.58 -22.05 -11.81
CA ALA A 110 8.04 -23.28 -12.37
C ALA A 110 9.09 -23.99 -13.24
N LEU A 111 9.75 -23.28 -14.14
CA LEU A 111 10.81 -23.82 -14.97
C LEU A 111 12.02 -24.28 -14.15
N SER A 112 12.41 -23.51 -13.13
CA SER A 112 13.51 -23.88 -12.22
C SER A 112 13.24 -25.19 -11.50
N LEU A 113 12.01 -25.39 -11.01
CA LEU A 113 11.60 -26.62 -10.35
C LEU A 113 11.53 -27.80 -11.32
N LEU A 114 10.90 -27.62 -12.48
CA LEU A 114 10.74 -28.67 -13.49
C LEU A 114 12.09 -29.16 -14.05
N ARG A 115 13.08 -28.27 -14.15
CA ARG A 115 14.41 -28.57 -14.67
C ARG A 115 15.44 -28.88 -13.59
N ASN A 116 15.05 -28.92 -12.32
CA ASN A 116 15.95 -29.17 -11.17
C ASN A 116 17.20 -28.24 -11.20
N LEU A 117 17.05 -26.97 -11.59
CA LEU A 117 18.19 -26.06 -11.79
C LEU A 117 19.05 -25.92 -10.54
N ASN A 118 18.43 -25.88 -9.35
CA ASN A 118 19.16 -25.79 -8.07
C ASN A 118 20.04 -27.03 -7.81
N TYR A 119 19.61 -28.23 -8.23
CA TYR A 119 20.39 -29.44 -8.12
C TYR A 119 21.56 -29.43 -9.13
N CYS A 120 21.29 -29.10 -10.38
CA CYS A 120 22.30 -29.04 -11.42
C CYS A 120 23.40 -28.03 -11.07
N THR A 121 23.05 -26.85 -10.57
CA THR A 121 24.02 -25.82 -10.17
C THR A 121 24.95 -26.32 -9.06
N LYS A 122 24.42 -27.01 -8.06
CA LYS A 122 25.23 -27.60 -6.96
C LYS A 122 26.13 -28.76 -7.42
N SER A 123 25.80 -29.42 -8.53
CA SER A 123 26.56 -30.55 -9.06
C SER A 123 27.70 -30.12 -9.98
N ILE A 124 27.76 -28.86 -10.37
CA ILE A 124 28.79 -28.30 -11.29
C ILE A 124 29.91 -27.59 -10.49
N ILE A 125 29.68 -27.25 -9.23
CA ILE A 125 30.63 -26.62 -8.31
C ILE A 125 31.27 -27.71 -7.45
#